data_3d2c3f8ef53ab74df92de0f8e462dfac
#
_entry.id   3d2c3f8ef53ab74df92de0f8e462dfac
#
_cell.length_a   1.000
_cell.length_b   1.000
_cell.length_c   1.000
_cell.angle_alpha   90.00
_cell.angle_beta   90.00
_cell.angle_gamma   90.00
#
_symmetry.space_group_name_H-M   'P 1'
#
loop_
_entity.id
_entity.type
_entity.pdbx_description
1 polymer ?
#
loop_
_entity_poly.entity_id
_entity_poly.type
_entity_poly.pdbx_seq_one_letter_code
_entity_poly.pdbx_strand_id
1 'polypeptide(L)'
;MDQVVHIFRKDVRRHWREIALSLAVLALFAWNEPSKWVPRPFRASAFREMFSGWLAPLVTISWLLLILRVVHAESLVGDRQFWVTRPYEWKKLLAAKTLFLLTFINVPLLAAQVFLLWKAGFASSRFMTGLLWVQLMWMVILLMPMTTLATVTSSFGQSVLVVLGILVSLIGLAALSSDTPNRGLAIARWIPEWLPPAVLLSVFVAVIVSQYARRRTTKSRLLAVGAAAAVLVMMEVKPPEAFTAEGFLRPSPGQELPVQLSFDPTKPSAAEGPPMKDKVQIRIPLLVSGIAQNSAVSIDGTMIDIEASGVPHWSSGWIRSFSNLLPTQPVTEAYFTVDKAFFEQVKSISTKVHILFALSAFGPTELRRVVVTADTFAVPGAALCTIYPEHRELLGCRSPLKTLFLFASTHSEETTCLITEGEKAITPGTVFYAWNWSRSSFPATLGISPVELFHLRFSAWSRVNDDFRVRICPGTPITFSLLQEGQHMQSELTIDGLRLADYRLKNSWHDATGIDISVH
;
A
#
# COMPACT_ATOMS: atom_id res chain seq x y z
N MET A 1 -21.71 27.98 -26.96
CA MET A 1 -20.38 27.33 -27.14
C MET A 1 -19.26 28.35 -27.25
N ASP A 2 -19.43 29.46 -27.92
CA ASP A 2 -18.36 30.42 -28.19
C ASP A 2 -17.66 31.00 -26.95
N GLN A 3 -18.41 31.29 -25.88
CA GLN A 3 -17.84 31.85 -24.64
C GLN A 3 -16.90 30.86 -23.92
N VAL A 4 -17.23 29.57 -23.86
CA VAL A 4 -16.40 28.52 -23.23
C VAL A 4 -15.08 28.41 -24.00
N VAL A 5 -15.16 28.33 -25.32
CA VAL A 5 -13.98 28.24 -26.21
C VAL A 5 -13.13 29.50 -26.12
N HIS A 6 -13.75 30.67 -26.02
CA HIS A 6 -13.04 31.94 -25.87
C HIS A 6 -12.23 31.98 -24.57
N ILE A 7 -12.86 31.64 -23.43
CA ILE A 7 -12.19 31.59 -22.11
C ILE A 7 -11.05 30.57 -22.16
N PHE A 8 -11.30 29.37 -22.67
CA PHE A 8 -10.31 28.32 -22.82
C PHE A 8 -9.08 28.80 -23.62
N ARG A 9 -9.30 29.38 -24.81
CA ARG A 9 -8.18 29.90 -25.64
C ARG A 9 -7.39 31.00 -24.95
N LYS A 10 -8.08 31.89 -24.21
CA LYS A 10 -7.45 32.93 -23.41
C LYS A 10 -6.53 32.31 -22.34
N ASP A 11 -7.01 31.32 -21.61
CA ASP A 11 -6.25 30.65 -20.55
C ASP A 11 -5.05 29.89 -21.12
N VAL A 12 -5.20 29.22 -22.26
CA VAL A 12 -4.08 28.56 -22.96
C VAL A 12 -3.01 29.56 -23.35
N ARG A 13 -3.37 30.70 -23.94
CA ARG A 13 -2.37 31.74 -24.32
C ARG A 13 -1.70 32.34 -23.11
N ARG A 14 -2.42 32.52 -22.01
CA ARG A 14 -1.88 33.11 -20.79
C ARG A 14 -0.94 32.19 -20.04
N HIS A 15 -1.23 30.88 -19.99
CA HIS A 15 -0.53 29.88 -19.20
C HIS A 15 0.29 28.89 -20.04
N TRP A 16 0.67 29.26 -21.27
CA TRP A 16 1.36 28.35 -22.17
C TRP A 16 2.72 27.86 -21.62
N ARG A 17 3.41 28.69 -20.81
CA ARG A 17 4.70 28.32 -20.17
C ARG A 17 4.50 27.24 -19.11
N GLU A 18 3.54 27.39 -18.26
CA GLU A 18 3.19 26.43 -17.22
C GLU A 18 2.67 25.11 -17.83
N ILE A 19 1.89 25.20 -18.92
CA ILE A 19 1.45 24.04 -19.69
C ILE A 19 2.66 23.31 -20.28
N ALA A 20 3.55 24.05 -20.97
CA ALA A 20 4.75 23.46 -21.58
C ALA A 20 5.66 22.81 -20.54
N LEU A 21 5.86 23.45 -19.38
CA LEU A 21 6.62 22.88 -18.26
C LEU A 21 5.99 21.58 -17.75
N SER A 22 4.69 21.58 -17.50
CA SER A 22 3.96 20.42 -17.01
C SER A 22 4.04 19.23 -17.99
N LEU A 23 3.86 19.51 -19.29
CA LEU A 23 3.98 18.48 -20.33
C LEU A 23 5.42 17.98 -20.47
N ALA A 24 6.41 18.84 -20.35
CA ALA A 24 7.82 18.47 -20.41
C ALA A 24 8.21 17.56 -19.24
N VAL A 25 7.77 17.89 -18.02
CA VAL A 25 8.04 17.04 -16.83
C VAL A 25 7.35 15.69 -16.96
N LEU A 26 6.10 15.65 -17.45
CA LEU A 26 5.38 14.40 -17.68
C LEU A 26 6.04 13.55 -18.78
N ALA A 27 6.50 14.18 -19.87
CA ALA A 27 7.23 13.50 -20.94
C ALA A 27 8.56 12.92 -20.44
N LEU A 28 9.30 13.69 -19.63
CA LEU A 28 10.54 13.24 -19.00
C LEU A 28 10.30 12.05 -18.06
N PHE A 29 9.22 12.10 -17.26
CA PHE A 29 8.79 10.98 -16.44
C PHE A 29 8.51 9.74 -17.29
N ALA A 30 7.66 9.86 -18.32
CA ALA A 30 7.29 8.74 -19.20
C ALA A 30 8.50 8.16 -19.94
N TRP A 31 9.47 9.00 -20.30
CA TRP A 31 10.72 8.56 -20.93
C TRP A 31 11.64 7.80 -19.97
N ASN A 32 11.73 8.26 -18.72
CA ASN A 32 12.65 7.69 -17.73
C ASN A 32 12.08 6.44 -17.03
N GLU A 33 10.76 6.30 -16.89
CA GLU A 33 10.10 5.24 -16.14
C GLU A 33 10.48 3.83 -16.62
N PRO A 34 10.53 3.51 -17.95
CA PRO A 34 10.95 2.20 -18.43
C PRO A 34 12.36 1.80 -18.01
N SER A 35 13.21 2.77 -17.69
CA SER A 35 14.56 2.48 -17.22
C SER A 35 14.60 1.79 -15.84
N LYS A 36 13.54 1.88 -15.05
CA LYS A 36 13.40 1.19 -13.76
C LYS A 36 13.05 -0.30 -13.92
N TRP A 37 12.52 -0.68 -15.08
CA TRP A 37 12.02 -2.03 -15.31
C TRP A 37 13.10 -3.04 -15.72
N VAL A 38 14.27 -2.55 -16.06
CA VAL A 38 15.41 -3.39 -16.44
C VAL A 38 16.15 -3.80 -15.18
N PRO A 39 16.39 -5.12 -14.97
CA PRO A 39 17.25 -5.58 -13.88
C PRO A 39 18.62 -4.92 -13.98
N ARG A 40 19.08 -4.31 -12.90
CA ARG A 40 20.37 -3.62 -12.87
C ARG A 40 21.28 -4.25 -11.85
N PRO A 41 22.60 -4.28 -12.13
CA PRO A 41 23.56 -4.60 -11.10
C PRO A 41 23.38 -3.63 -9.91
N PHE A 42 23.51 -4.14 -8.71
CA PHE A 42 23.30 -3.45 -7.42
C PHE A 42 24.06 -2.11 -7.26
N ARG A 43 24.96 -1.80 -8.19
CA ARG A 43 25.79 -0.58 -8.22
C ARG A 43 25.28 0.53 -9.15
N ALA A 44 23.99 0.55 -9.49
CA ALA A 44 23.43 1.71 -10.20
C ALA A 44 23.66 2.99 -9.39
N SER A 45 24.09 4.08 -10.05
CA SER A 45 24.45 5.31 -9.35
C SER A 45 23.26 5.80 -8.50
N ALA A 46 23.47 6.00 -7.21
CA ALA A 46 22.46 6.51 -6.25
C ALA A 46 21.79 7.81 -6.75
N PHE A 47 22.52 8.62 -7.52
CA PHE A 47 22.00 9.84 -8.15
C PHE A 47 20.85 9.55 -9.13
N ARG A 48 20.97 8.51 -9.96
CA ARG A 48 19.93 8.18 -10.95
C ARG A 48 18.66 7.64 -10.25
N GLU A 49 18.82 6.85 -9.21
CA GLU A 49 17.68 6.35 -8.42
C GLU A 49 16.98 7.49 -7.71
N MET A 50 17.73 8.39 -7.07
CA MET A 50 17.21 9.59 -6.45
C MET A 50 16.48 10.47 -7.48
N PHE A 51 17.09 10.75 -8.62
CA PHE A 51 16.48 11.56 -9.68
C PHE A 51 15.17 10.92 -10.18
N SER A 52 15.18 9.63 -10.46
CA SER A 52 13.98 8.91 -10.92
C SER A 52 12.86 8.89 -9.87
N GLY A 53 13.21 8.88 -8.57
CA GLY A 53 12.26 8.98 -7.47
C GLY A 53 11.56 10.34 -7.40
N TRP A 54 12.27 11.43 -7.76
CA TRP A 54 11.71 12.79 -7.71
C TRP A 54 10.81 13.15 -8.89
N LEU A 55 10.87 12.44 -10.02
CA LEU A 55 10.08 12.79 -11.21
C LEU A 55 8.57 12.71 -10.97
N ALA A 56 8.06 11.69 -10.28
CA ALA A 56 6.63 11.59 -9.99
C ALA A 56 6.11 12.73 -9.09
N PRO A 57 6.76 13.07 -7.96
CA PRO A 57 6.45 14.27 -7.19
C PRO A 57 6.50 15.56 -8.03
N LEU A 58 7.50 15.71 -8.90
CA LEU A 58 7.63 16.90 -9.77
C LEU A 58 6.46 17.03 -10.75
N VAL A 59 5.97 15.93 -11.33
CA VAL A 59 4.76 15.94 -12.15
C VAL A 59 3.58 16.46 -11.33
N THR A 60 3.37 15.92 -10.14
CA THR A 60 2.26 16.32 -9.24
C THR A 60 2.36 17.79 -8.85
N ILE A 61 3.56 18.27 -8.50
CA ILE A 61 3.81 19.68 -8.18
C ILE A 61 3.53 20.58 -9.40
N SER A 62 3.94 20.16 -10.59
CA SER A 62 3.69 20.93 -11.82
C SER A 62 2.19 21.07 -12.11
N TRP A 63 1.40 20.03 -11.87
CA TRP A 63 -0.06 20.08 -11.98
C TRP A 63 -0.68 20.99 -10.93
N LEU A 64 -0.22 20.91 -9.68
CA LEU A 64 -0.66 21.80 -8.62
C LEU A 64 -0.44 23.27 -9.01
N LEU A 65 0.77 23.60 -9.47
CA LEU A 65 1.11 24.95 -9.93
C LEU A 65 0.22 25.40 -11.08
N LEU A 66 -0.02 24.53 -12.07
CA LEU A 66 -0.88 24.83 -13.21
C LEU A 66 -2.34 25.10 -12.78
N ILE A 67 -2.91 24.23 -11.91
CA ILE A 67 -4.27 24.39 -11.39
C ILE A 67 -4.41 25.73 -10.64
N LEU A 68 -3.49 25.97 -9.70
CA LEU A 68 -3.52 27.21 -8.89
C LEU A 68 -3.42 28.44 -9.77
N ARG A 69 -2.52 28.47 -10.76
CA ARG A 69 -2.36 29.59 -11.68
C ARG A 69 -3.61 29.83 -12.53
N VAL A 70 -4.20 28.78 -13.08
CA VAL A 70 -5.37 28.86 -13.96
C VAL A 70 -6.63 29.29 -13.18
N VAL A 71 -6.82 28.79 -11.96
CA VAL A 71 -7.99 29.16 -11.14
C VAL A 71 -7.82 30.57 -10.58
N HIS A 72 -6.65 30.95 -10.06
CA HIS A 72 -6.41 32.29 -9.54
C HIS A 72 -6.28 33.37 -10.63
N ALA A 73 -6.12 33.00 -11.90
CA ALA A 73 -6.16 33.98 -13.00
C ALA A 73 -7.47 34.79 -13.03
N GLU A 74 -8.51 34.21 -12.45
CA GLU A 74 -9.83 34.80 -12.29
C GLU A 74 -10.28 34.56 -10.85
N SER A 75 -9.62 35.27 -9.88
CA SER A 75 -9.85 35.02 -8.46
C SER A 75 -11.32 35.14 -8.09
N LEU A 76 -11.86 34.10 -7.43
CA LEU A 76 -13.24 34.05 -6.95
C LEU A 76 -13.39 34.74 -5.59
N VAL A 77 -12.27 35.00 -4.91
CA VAL A 77 -12.19 35.52 -3.54
C VAL A 77 -11.41 36.83 -3.51
N GLY A 78 -11.93 37.84 -2.80
CA GLY A 78 -11.29 39.13 -2.55
C GLY A 78 -11.96 40.32 -3.23
N ASP A 79 -11.54 41.55 -2.85
CA ASP A 79 -12.14 42.81 -3.30
C ASP A 79 -11.84 43.14 -4.78
N ARG A 80 -10.85 42.49 -5.36
CA ARG A 80 -10.52 42.64 -6.80
C ARG A 80 -11.36 41.68 -7.66
N GLN A 81 -12.67 41.69 -7.46
CA GLN A 81 -13.57 40.86 -8.25
C GLN A 81 -13.71 41.40 -9.66
N PHE A 82 -12.82 41.03 -10.55
CA PHE A 82 -12.84 41.32 -11.99
C PHE A 82 -14.16 40.94 -12.68
N TRP A 83 -14.98 40.14 -12.04
CA TRP A 83 -16.27 39.63 -12.45
C TRP A 83 -17.39 40.66 -12.39
N VAL A 84 -17.28 41.70 -11.54
CA VAL A 84 -18.31 42.71 -11.39
C VAL A 84 -18.47 43.50 -12.72
N THR A 85 -17.43 43.53 -13.53
CA THR A 85 -17.40 44.28 -14.79
C THR A 85 -17.59 43.42 -16.05
N ARG A 86 -17.63 42.09 -15.93
CA ARG A 86 -17.79 41.19 -17.09
C ARG A 86 -18.93 40.17 -16.87
N PRO A 87 -19.92 40.10 -17.80
CA PRO A 87 -21.08 39.24 -17.71
C PRO A 87 -20.74 37.77 -18.11
N TYR A 88 -19.78 37.14 -17.41
CA TYR A 88 -19.54 35.71 -17.63
C TYR A 88 -20.57 34.90 -16.85
N GLU A 89 -21.24 33.99 -17.53
CA GLU A 89 -22.07 32.99 -16.88
C GLU A 89 -21.16 32.01 -16.12
N TRP A 90 -21.39 31.82 -14.82
CA TRP A 90 -20.58 30.97 -13.97
C TRP A 90 -20.46 29.52 -14.50
N LYS A 91 -21.56 29.00 -15.11
CA LYS A 91 -21.53 27.64 -15.72
C LYS A 91 -20.55 27.54 -16.87
N LYS A 92 -20.49 28.54 -17.73
CA LYS A 92 -19.57 28.60 -18.88
C LYS A 92 -18.12 28.73 -18.44
N LEU A 93 -17.89 29.47 -17.37
CA LEU A 93 -16.55 29.59 -16.80
C LEU A 93 -16.09 28.26 -16.18
N LEU A 94 -16.92 27.65 -15.32
CA LEU A 94 -16.60 26.36 -14.73
C LEU A 94 -16.35 25.30 -15.82
N ALA A 95 -17.19 25.27 -16.86
CA ALA A 95 -16.99 24.37 -17.99
C ALA A 95 -15.66 24.62 -18.73
N ALA A 96 -15.25 25.90 -18.92
CA ALA A 96 -13.98 26.23 -19.54
C ALA A 96 -12.78 25.76 -18.69
N LYS A 97 -12.84 25.95 -17.35
CA LYS A 97 -11.78 25.48 -16.43
C LYS A 97 -11.71 23.96 -16.38
N THR A 98 -12.86 23.28 -16.33
CA THR A 98 -12.91 21.81 -16.38
C THR A 98 -12.34 21.28 -17.70
N LEU A 99 -12.74 21.89 -18.83
CA LEU A 99 -12.18 21.54 -20.14
C LEU A 99 -10.65 21.73 -20.18
N PHE A 100 -10.14 22.82 -19.58
CA PHE A 100 -8.70 23.08 -19.50
C PHE A 100 -7.97 21.96 -18.73
N LEU A 101 -8.47 21.59 -17.54
CA LEU A 101 -7.85 20.53 -16.73
C LEU A 101 -7.90 19.16 -17.45
N LEU A 102 -9.03 18.83 -18.06
CA LEU A 102 -9.16 17.60 -18.83
C LEU A 102 -8.13 17.57 -19.99
N THR A 103 -8.01 18.67 -20.74
CA THR A 103 -7.15 18.73 -21.93
C THR A 103 -5.67 18.72 -21.57
N PHE A 104 -5.23 19.40 -20.52
CA PHE A 104 -3.80 19.58 -20.23
C PHE A 104 -3.27 18.74 -19.08
N ILE A 105 -4.12 18.05 -18.34
CA ILE A 105 -3.70 17.10 -17.29
C ILE A 105 -4.15 15.69 -17.63
N ASN A 106 -5.47 15.43 -17.74
CA ASN A 106 -5.97 14.08 -17.91
C ASN A 106 -5.62 13.44 -19.26
N VAL A 107 -5.79 14.16 -20.37
CA VAL A 107 -5.46 13.61 -21.70
C VAL A 107 -3.97 13.31 -21.83
N PRO A 108 -3.02 14.20 -21.47
CA PRO A 108 -1.60 13.89 -21.49
C PRO A 108 -1.20 12.75 -20.55
N LEU A 109 -1.81 12.69 -19.34
CA LEU A 109 -1.59 11.58 -18.41
C LEU A 109 -2.04 10.25 -19.02
N LEU A 110 -3.24 10.20 -19.60
CA LEU A 110 -3.73 9.00 -20.29
C LEU A 110 -2.81 8.59 -21.44
N ALA A 111 -2.35 9.55 -22.24
CA ALA A 111 -1.41 9.29 -23.33
C ALA A 111 -0.07 8.72 -22.81
N ALA A 112 0.46 9.29 -21.73
CA ALA A 112 1.67 8.79 -21.09
C ALA A 112 1.47 7.36 -20.54
N GLN A 113 0.33 7.08 -19.92
CA GLN A 113 0.01 5.76 -19.39
C GLN A 113 -0.15 4.71 -20.51
N VAL A 114 -0.81 5.06 -21.60
CA VAL A 114 -0.92 4.19 -22.79
C VAL A 114 0.47 3.90 -23.38
N PHE A 115 1.32 4.92 -23.49
CA PHE A 115 2.70 4.77 -23.94
C PHE A 115 3.51 3.83 -23.03
N LEU A 116 3.39 4.00 -21.69
CA LEU A 116 4.10 3.15 -20.73
C LEU A 116 3.63 1.69 -20.80
N LEU A 117 2.33 1.43 -20.91
CA LEU A 117 1.80 0.07 -21.10
C LEU A 117 2.33 -0.56 -22.38
N TRP A 118 2.34 0.20 -23.47
CA TRP A 118 2.89 -0.28 -24.74
C TRP A 118 4.38 -0.62 -24.64
N LYS A 119 5.18 0.26 -24.01
CA LYS A 119 6.61 0.02 -23.75
C LYS A 119 6.85 -1.18 -22.84
N ALA A 120 5.94 -1.44 -21.90
CA ALA A 120 6.01 -2.60 -21.02
C ALA A 120 5.63 -3.93 -21.72
N GLY A 121 5.15 -3.89 -22.97
CA GLY A 121 4.76 -5.09 -23.73
C GLY A 121 3.29 -5.48 -23.55
N PHE A 122 2.45 -4.61 -23.01
CA PHE A 122 1.03 -4.90 -22.80
C PHE A 122 0.16 -4.22 -23.86
N ALA A 123 -0.86 -4.95 -24.34
CA ALA A 123 -1.86 -4.39 -25.24
C ALA A 123 -2.77 -3.42 -24.47
N SER A 124 -2.53 -2.11 -24.62
CA SER A 124 -3.24 -1.05 -23.89
C SER A 124 -4.76 -1.11 -24.06
N SER A 125 -5.28 -1.62 -25.18
CA SER A 125 -6.73 -1.77 -25.40
C SER A 125 -7.42 -2.65 -24.37
N ARG A 126 -6.75 -3.69 -23.87
CA ARG A 126 -7.30 -4.57 -22.82
C ARG A 126 -7.44 -3.89 -21.46
N PHE A 127 -6.65 -2.87 -21.22
CA PHE A 127 -6.57 -2.19 -19.92
C PHE A 127 -7.23 -0.80 -19.94
N MET A 128 -7.91 -0.43 -21.03
CA MET A 128 -8.47 0.92 -21.19
C MET A 128 -9.47 1.26 -20.08
N THR A 129 -10.35 0.33 -19.71
CA THR A 129 -11.32 0.55 -18.61
C THR A 129 -10.60 0.83 -17.28
N GLY A 130 -9.53 0.08 -16.98
CA GLY A 130 -8.71 0.31 -15.79
C GLY A 130 -8.00 1.65 -15.83
N LEU A 131 -7.46 2.05 -17.00
CA LEU A 131 -6.84 3.38 -17.16
C LEU A 131 -7.86 4.50 -16.95
N LEU A 132 -9.07 4.39 -17.47
CA LEU A 132 -10.13 5.38 -17.24
C LEU A 132 -10.53 5.45 -15.76
N TRP A 133 -10.55 4.31 -15.06
CA TRP A 133 -10.75 4.28 -13.62
C TRP A 133 -9.63 5.00 -12.88
N VAL A 134 -8.37 4.77 -13.26
CA VAL A 134 -7.21 5.50 -12.71
C VAL A 134 -7.34 7.00 -12.94
N GLN A 135 -7.76 7.44 -14.14
CA GLN A 135 -8.02 8.85 -14.43
C GLN A 135 -9.10 9.43 -13.51
N LEU A 136 -10.19 8.69 -13.29
CA LEU A 136 -11.26 9.12 -12.38
C LEU A 136 -10.73 9.27 -10.95
N MET A 137 -9.93 8.32 -10.47
CA MET A 137 -9.31 8.41 -9.14
C MET A 137 -8.38 9.62 -9.02
N TRP A 138 -7.55 9.90 -10.02
CA TRP A 138 -6.71 11.10 -10.06
C TRP A 138 -7.54 12.39 -10.01
N MET A 139 -8.66 12.42 -10.72
CA MET A 139 -9.58 13.56 -10.65
C MET A 139 -10.12 13.75 -9.23
N VAL A 140 -10.58 12.68 -8.57
CA VAL A 140 -11.20 12.77 -7.25
C VAL A 140 -10.17 13.07 -6.15
N ILE A 141 -9.01 12.43 -6.19
CA ILE A 141 -8.05 12.46 -5.07
C ILE A 141 -7.08 13.64 -5.19
N LEU A 142 -6.77 14.10 -6.40
CA LEU A 142 -5.81 15.19 -6.60
C LEU A 142 -6.46 16.45 -7.21
N LEU A 143 -7.10 16.32 -8.38
CA LEU A 143 -7.53 17.51 -9.13
C LEU A 143 -8.66 18.26 -8.42
N MET A 144 -9.65 17.56 -7.89
CA MET A 144 -10.77 18.18 -7.18
C MET A 144 -10.35 18.86 -5.87
N PRO A 145 -9.55 18.26 -4.96
CA PRO A 145 -9.03 18.94 -3.79
C PRO A 145 -8.23 20.19 -4.13
N MET A 146 -7.32 20.10 -5.12
CA MET A 146 -6.49 21.22 -5.53
C MET A 146 -7.29 22.34 -6.16
N THR A 147 -8.30 22.01 -6.98
CA THR A 147 -9.23 22.98 -7.54
C THR A 147 -10.07 23.64 -6.44
N THR A 148 -10.57 22.85 -5.50
CA THR A 148 -11.29 23.34 -4.32
C THR A 148 -10.44 24.32 -3.53
N LEU A 149 -9.21 23.95 -3.20
CA LEU A 149 -8.26 24.81 -2.51
C LEU A 149 -8.05 26.14 -3.27
N ALA A 150 -7.82 26.06 -4.58
CA ALA A 150 -7.64 27.24 -5.41
C ALA A 150 -8.88 28.16 -5.43
N THR A 151 -10.09 27.60 -5.34
CA THR A 151 -11.32 28.39 -5.33
C THR A 151 -11.63 29.06 -3.99
N VAL A 152 -11.12 28.56 -2.86
CA VAL A 152 -11.36 29.13 -1.51
C VAL A 152 -10.24 30.05 -1.02
N THR A 153 -9.08 30.06 -1.71
CA THR A 153 -7.94 30.92 -1.39
C THR A 153 -7.91 32.15 -2.29
N SER A 154 -7.44 33.28 -1.74
CA SER A 154 -7.44 34.57 -2.47
C SER A 154 -6.20 34.75 -3.35
N SER A 155 -5.12 34.06 -3.05
CA SER A 155 -3.84 34.20 -3.75
C SER A 155 -3.05 32.90 -3.79
N PHE A 156 -2.15 32.83 -4.74
CA PHE A 156 -1.21 31.71 -4.86
C PHE A 156 -0.41 31.46 -3.57
N GLY A 157 0.11 32.54 -2.96
CA GLY A 157 0.86 32.43 -1.71
C GLY A 157 0.02 31.83 -0.55
N GLN A 158 -1.25 32.22 -0.44
CA GLN A 158 -2.17 31.65 0.54
C GLN A 158 -2.40 30.17 0.28
N SER A 159 -2.55 29.74 -0.98
CA SER A 159 -2.70 28.31 -1.31
C SER A 159 -1.47 27.51 -0.90
N VAL A 160 -0.27 28.04 -1.20
CA VAL A 160 0.99 27.38 -0.83
C VAL A 160 1.11 27.25 0.69
N LEU A 161 0.78 28.31 1.45
CA LEU A 161 0.80 28.27 2.92
C LEU A 161 -0.17 27.23 3.48
N VAL A 162 -1.38 27.10 2.90
CA VAL A 162 -2.34 26.08 3.32
C VAL A 162 -1.82 24.67 3.03
N VAL A 163 -1.24 24.44 1.84
CA VAL A 163 -0.64 23.13 1.49
C VAL A 163 0.51 22.79 2.44
N LEU A 164 1.40 23.74 2.72
CA LEU A 164 2.49 23.55 3.69
C LEU A 164 1.95 23.28 5.09
N GLY A 165 0.92 24.00 5.52
CA GLY A 165 0.26 23.78 6.81
C GLY A 165 -0.34 22.37 6.93
N ILE A 166 -1.01 21.90 5.88
CA ILE A 166 -1.54 20.51 5.82
C ILE A 166 -0.38 19.51 5.89
N LEU A 167 0.69 19.71 5.12
CA LEU A 167 1.84 18.81 5.09
C LEU A 167 2.51 18.73 6.47
N VAL A 168 2.76 19.86 7.11
CA VAL A 168 3.34 19.92 8.47
C VAL A 168 2.42 19.23 9.49
N SER A 169 1.10 19.45 9.37
CA SER A 169 0.12 18.79 10.24
C SER A 169 0.12 17.27 10.06
N LEU A 170 0.20 16.78 8.82
CA LEU A 170 0.28 15.35 8.53
C LEU A 170 1.59 14.72 9.05
N ILE A 171 2.72 15.41 8.88
CA ILE A 171 4.01 14.96 9.43
C ILE A 171 3.97 14.96 10.97
N GLY A 172 3.43 16.01 11.59
CA GLY A 172 3.25 16.08 13.04
C GLY A 172 2.34 14.96 13.56
N LEU A 173 1.22 14.70 12.88
CA LEU A 173 0.32 13.61 13.25
C LEU A 173 1.00 12.24 13.09
N ALA A 174 1.73 12.02 12.00
CA ALA A 174 2.50 10.80 11.79
C ALA A 174 3.57 10.60 12.86
N ALA A 175 4.28 11.66 13.27
CA ALA A 175 5.27 11.61 14.35
C ALA A 175 4.62 11.29 15.71
N LEU A 176 3.46 11.89 16.00
CA LEU A 176 2.70 11.59 17.24
C LEU A 176 2.10 10.19 17.23
N SER A 177 1.77 9.64 16.06
CA SER A 177 1.21 8.29 15.93
C SER A 177 2.29 7.19 15.93
N SER A 178 3.57 7.53 15.74
CA SER A 178 4.67 6.56 15.75
C SER A 178 4.84 5.85 17.09
N ASP A 179 4.49 6.52 18.22
CA ASP A 179 4.54 5.93 19.56
C ASP A 179 3.35 5.01 19.88
N THR A 180 2.37 4.95 19.01
CA THR A 180 1.22 4.06 19.14
C THR A 180 1.19 3.08 17.99
N PRO A 181 1.99 2.01 18.03
CA PRO A 181 1.90 0.97 17.04
C PRO A 181 0.44 0.47 17.01
N ASN A 182 -0.16 0.47 15.83
CA ASN A 182 -1.40 -0.24 15.53
C ASN A 182 -2.76 0.47 15.65
N ARG A 183 -2.83 1.80 15.78
CA ARG A 183 -4.16 2.47 15.79
C ARG A 183 -4.86 2.52 14.41
N GLY A 184 -4.14 2.36 13.32
CA GLY A 184 -4.63 2.71 11.97
C GLY A 184 -5.46 1.67 11.21
N LEU A 185 -5.77 0.49 11.79
CA LEU A 185 -6.29 -0.61 10.99
C LEU A 185 -7.72 -1.00 11.16
N ALA A 186 -8.20 -0.85 12.37
CA ALA A 186 -9.57 -1.22 12.65
C ALA A 186 -10.58 -0.37 11.85
N ILE A 187 -10.16 0.83 11.45
CA ILE A 187 -11.05 1.83 10.85
C ILE A 187 -11.37 1.54 9.39
N ALA A 188 -10.42 0.98 8.64
CA ALA A 188 -10.53 0.94 7.18
C ALA A 188 -11.56 -0.08 6.66
N ARG A 189 -11.96 -1.08 7.44
CA ARG A 189 -12.78 -2.18 6.93
C ARG A 189 -14.27 -2.09 7.16
N TRP A 190 -14.75 -1.40 8.19
CA TRP A 190 -16.17 -1.22 8.40
C TRP A 190 -16.77 -0.12 7.49
N ILE A 191 -15.93 0.79 6.98
CA ILE A 191 -16.32 1.78 5.99
C ILE A 191 -16.05 1.20 4.61
N PRO A 192 -17.06 1.04 3.74
CA PRO A 192 -16.84 0.61 2.37
C PRO A 192 -15.79 1.50 1.69
N GLU A 193 -14.79 0.91 1.03
CA GLU A 193 -13.64 1.63 0.44
C GLU A 193 -14.05 2.75 -0.53
N TRP A 194 -15.25 2.66 -1.12
CA TRP A 194 -15.80 3.67 -2.03
C TRP A 194 -16.43 4.86 -1.30
N LEU A 195 -16.82 4.72 -0.02
CA LEU A 195 -17.58 5.75 0.70
C LEU A 195 -16.75 7.01 0.99
N PRO A 196 -15.52 6.95 1.56
CA PRO A 196 -14.71 8.14 1.78
C PRO A 196 -14.44 8.94 0.49
N PRO A 197 -14.01 8.35 -0.63
CA PRO A 197 -13.83 9.10 -1.86
C PRO A 197 -15.13 9.66 -2.42
N ALA A 198 -16.28 8.97 -2.27
CA ALA A 198 -17.56 9.48 -2.72
C ALA A 198 -18.03 10.69 -1.89
N VAL A 199 -17.86 10.66 -0.57
CA VAL A 199 -18.16 11.80 0.32
C VAL A 199 -17.27 12.98 -0.01
N LEU A 200 -15.95 12.77 -0.13
CA LEU A 200 -15.01 13.82 -0.48
C LEU A 200 -15.33 14.44 -1.84
N LEU A 201 -15.63 13.62 -2.85
CA LEU A 201 -16.04 14.10 -4.17
C LEU A 201 -17.28 14.98 -4.07
N SER A 202 -18.31 14.53 -3.35
CA SER A 202 -19.55 15.27 -3.17
C SER A 202 -19.30 16.63 -2.51
N VAL A 203 -18.47 16.67 -1.48
CA VAL A 203 -18.08 17.90 -0.80
C VAL A 203 -17.28 18.83 -1.72
N PHE A 204 -16.28 18.33 -2.43
CA PHE A 204 -15.50 19.15 -3.35
C PHE A 204 -16.35 19.75 -4.46
N VAL A 205 -17.26 18.96 -5.06
CA VAL A 205 -18.22 19.44 -6.05
C VAL A 205 -19.12 20.52 -5.45
N ALA A 206 -19.67 20.30 -4.25
CA ALA A 206 -20.52 21.27 -3.56
C ALA A 206 -19.77 22.59 -3.27
N VAL A 207 -18.51 22.52 -2.82
CA VAL A 207 -17.67 23.70 -2.58
C VAL A 207 -17.41 24.45 -3.88
N ILE A 208 -16.95 23.77 -4.93
CA ILE A 208 -16.66 24.37 -6.23
C ILE A 208 -17.93 25.05 -6.79
N VAL A 209 -19.05 24.33 -6.85
CA VAL A 209 -20.31 24.88 -7.35
C VAL A 209 -20.78 26.06 -6.50
N SER A 210 -20.71 25.96 -5.16
CA SER A 210 -21.07 27.06 -4.26
C SER A 210 -20.21 28.31 -4.49
N GLN A 211 -18.91 28.13 -4.71
CA GLN A 211 -17.98 29.24 -5.00
C GLN A 211 -18.30 29.90 -6.36
N TYR A 212 -18.46 29.11 -7.40
CA TYR A 212 -18.74 29.65 -8.74
C TYR A 212 -20.16 30.25 -8.83
N ALA A 213 -21.18 29.61 -8.23
CA ALA A 213 -22.58 30.06 -8.36
C ALA A 213 -22.96 31.16 -7.36
N ARG A 214 -22.50 31.06 -6.10
CA ARG A 214 -23.00 31.91 -5.00
C ARG A 214 -21.91 32.75 -4.33
N ARG A 215 -20.63 32.53 -4.64
CA ARG A 215 -19.46 33.24 -4.09
C ARG A 215 -19.44 33.34 -2.56
N ARG A 216 -19.95 32.31 -1.87
CA ARG A 216 -20.02 32.27 -0.40
C ARG A 216 -18.72 31.69 0.19
N THR A 217 -17.65 32.47 0.18
CA THR A 217 -16.31 32.04 0.59
C THR A 217 -16.24 31.48 2.01
N THR A 218 -16.88 32.14 2.98
CA THR A 218 -16.88 31.69 4.38
C THR A 218 -17.56 30.32 4.53
N LYS A 219 -18.74 30.13 3.90
CA LYS A 219 -19.45 28.84 3.95
C LYS A 219 -18.66 27.74 3.26
N SER A 220 -18.04 28.04 2.12
CA SER A 220 -17.22 27.08 1.38
C SER A 220 -15.96 26.68 2.15
N ARG A 221 -15.32 27.63 2.84
CA ARG A 221 -14.18 27.35 3.74
C ARG A 221 -14.59 26.46 4.90
N LEU A 222 -15.70 26.80 5.57
CA LEU A 222 -16.23 25.98 6.68
C LEU A 222 -16.57 24.57 6.21
N LEU A 223 -17.18 24.41 5.03
CA LEU A 223 -17.51 23.11 4.46
C LEU A 223 -16.23 22.30 4.13
N ALA A 224 -15.22 22.93 3.54
CA ALA A 224 -13.94 22.27 3.22
C ALA A 224 -13.18 21.85 4.50
N VAL A 225 -13.11 22.74 5.51
CA VAL A 225 -12.47 22.44 6.80
C VAL A 225 -13.26 21.37 7.55
N GLY A 226 -14.59 21.46 7.55
CA GLY A 226 -15.46 20.46 8.18
C GLY A 226 -15.31 19.07 7.54
N ALA A 227 -15.18 19.00 6.21
CA ALA A 227 -14.93 17.74 5.52
C ALA A 227 -13.55 17.16 5.85
N ALA A 228 -12.50 18.01 5.87
CA ALA A 228 -11.17 17.57 6.26
C ALA A 228 -11.16 17.07 7.72
N ALA A 229 -11.79 17.80 8.63
CA ALA A 229 -11.93 17.38 10.02
C ALA A 229 -12.73 16.08 10.15
N ALA A 230 -13.83 15.92 9.40
CA ALA A 230 -14.62 14.69 9.41
C ALA A 230 -13.81 13.48 8.92
N VAL A 231 -12.98 13.64 7.88
CA VAL A 231 -12.10 12.58 7.40
C VAL A 231 -11.04 12.25 8.44
N LEU A 232 -10.41 13.26 9.08
CA LEU A 232 -9.44 13.03 10.15
C LEU A 232 -10.09 12.32 11.35
N VAL A 233 -11.28 12.76 11.76
CA VAL A 233 -12.05 12.11 12.85
C VAL A 233 -12.39 10.67 12.46
N MET A 234 -12.84 10.43 11.23
CA MET A 234 -13.08 9.06 10.74
C MET A 234 -11.83 8.18 10.78
N MET A 235 -10.65 8.77 10.53
CA MET A 235 -9.38 8.04 10.62
C MET A 235 -8.95 7.74 12.06
N GLU A 236 -9.36 8.56 13.03
CA GLU A 236 -8.96 8.46 14.45
C GLU A 236 -10.02 7.78 15.33
N VAL A 237 -11.29 7.77 14.91
CA VAL A 237 -12.36 7.11 15.69
C VAL A 237 -12.11 5.61 15.67
N LYS A 238 -11.80 5.06 16.84
CA LYS A 238 -11.82 3.61 17.04
C LYS A 238 -13.26 3.14 16.87
N PRO A 239 -13.56 2.24 15.92
CA PRO A 239 -14.87 1.62 15.92
C PRO A 239 -15.08 0.92 17.26
N PRO A 240 -16.31 0.88 17.78
CA PRO A 240 -16.61 0.02 18.92
C PRO A 240 -16.08 -1.39 18.63
N GLU A 241 -15.51 -2.05 19.63
CA GLU A 241 -14.88 -3.38 19.47
C GLU A 241 -15.81 -4.39 18.79
N ALA A 242 -17.13 -4.24 18.96
CA ALA A 242 -18.13 -5.00 18.24
C ALA A 242 -18.04 -4.88 16.70
N PHE A 243 -17.72 -3.70 16.16
CA PHE A 243 -17.61 -3.50 14.71
C PHE A 243 -16.31 -4.04 14.10
N THR A 244 -15.22 -4.15 14.89
CA THR A 244 -14.01 -4.83 14.43
C THR A 244 -14.20 -6.34 14.33
N ALA A 245 -15.09 -6.90 15.16
CA ALA A 245 -15.45 -8.30 15.14
C ALA A 245 -16.43 -8.67 14.00
N GLU A 246 -17.30 -7.76 13.59
CA GLU A 246 -18.30 -8.03 12.53
C GLU A 246 -17.70 -8.16 11.13
N GLY A 247 -16.56 -7.51 10.85
CA GLY A 247 -15.85 -7.65 9.57
C GLY A 247 -15.20 -9.03 9.39
N PHE A 248 -14.95 -9.75 10.48
CA PHE A 248 -14.40 -11.09 10.49
C PHE A 248 -15.37 -12.02 11.21
N LEU A 249 -16.13 -12.76 10.42
CA LEU A 249 -17.14 -13.66 10.95
C LEU A 249 -16.47 -14.78 11.76
N ARG A 250 -17.01 -15.07 12.94
CA ARG A 250 -16.70 -16.33 13.62
C ARG A 250 -17.20 -17.46 12.74
N PRO A 251 -16.38 -18.51 12.52
CA PRO A 251 -16.82 -19.63 11.73
C PRO A 251 -18.10 -20.22 12.34
N SER A 252 -19.07 -20.53 11.49
CA SER A 252 -20.26 -21.27 11.93
C SER A 252 -19.84 -22.64 12.48
N PRO A 253 -20.56 -23.21 13.45
CA PRO A 253 -20.28 -24.54 13.93
C PRO A 253 -20.23 -25.55 12.77
N GLY A 254 -19.10 -26.24 12.60
CA GLY A 254 -18.87 -27.17 11.49
C GLY A 254 -18.23 -26.59 10.23
N GLN A 255 -17.97 -25.29 10.19
CA GLN A 255 -17.21 -24.68 9.10
C GLN A 255 -15.71 -24.92 9.33
N GLU A 256 -15.06 -25.58 8.37
CA GLU A 256 -13.60 -25.76 8.41
C GLU A 256 -12.90 -24.43 8.14
N LEU A 257 -11.93 -24.12 9.00
CA LEU A 257 -11.04 -22.99 8.79
C LEU A 257 -10.04 -23.31 7.68
N PRO A 258 -9.67 -22.35 6.83
CA PRO A 258 -8.66 -22.55 5.78
C PRO A 258 -7.25 -22.73 6.34
N VAL A 259 -7.09 -22.59 7.65
CA VAL A 259 -5.83 -22.75 8.37
C VAL A 259 -6.12 -23.14 9.82
N GLN A 260 -5.31 -24.04 10.35
CA GLN A 260 -5.30 -24.38 11.77
C GLN A 260 -4.01 -23.82 12.39
N LEU A 261 -4.17 -23.02 13.43
CA LEU A 261 -3.08 -22.46 14.21
C LEU A 261 -3.04 -23.13 15.58
N SER A 262 -1.88 -23.63 15.97
CA SER A 262 -1.67 -24.23 17.28
C SER A 262 -0.38 -23.71 17.90
N PHE A 263 -0.28 -23.77 19.22
CA PHE A 263 0.92 -23.34 19.92
C PHE A 263 2.08 -24.32 19.69
N ASP A 264 3.26 -23.78 19.38
CA ASP A 264 4.52 -24.54 19.35
C ASP A 264 5.22 -24.37 20.71
N PRO A 265 5.34 -25.42 21.54
CA PRO A 265 6.00 -25.31 22.83
C PRO A 265 7.53 -25.14 22.72
N THR A 266 8.11 -25.25 21.52
CA THR A 266 9.54 -24.99 21.33
C THR A 266 9.83 -23.54 21.65
N LYS A 267 10.79 -23.32 22.58
CA LYS A 267 11.18 -21.96 22.92
C LYS A 267 11.80 -21.29 21.68
N PRO A 268 11.47 -20.05 21.40
CA PRO A 268 12.12 -19.34 20.31
C PRO A 268 13.63 -19.38 20.58
N SER A 269 14.42 -19.74 19.56
CA SER A 269 15.86 -19.52 19.58
C SER A 269 16.08 -18.06 19.92
N ALA A 270 17.17 -17.73 20.63
CA ALA A 270 17.49 -16.40 21.14
C ALA A 270 17.41 -15.34 20.00
N ALA A 271 16.21 -15.00 19.58
CA ALA A 271 15.96 -13.99 18.57
C ALA A 271 16.11 -12.62 19.23
N GLU A 272 16.83 -11.77 18.53
CA GLU A 272 17.14 -10.43 18.96
C GLU A 272 16.10 -9.47 18.40
N GLY A 273 15.66 -8.52 19.21
CA GLY A 273 14.70 -7.50 18.81
C GLY A 273 15.24 -6.11 19.10
N PRO A 274 14.70 -5.07 18.44
CA PRO A 274 15.13 -3.71 18.71
C PRO A 274 14.90 -3.34 20.19
N PRO A 275 15.84 -2.64 20.85
CA PRO A 275 15.68 -2.21 22.23
C PRO A 275 14.51 -1.23 22.33
N MET A 276 13.56 -1.53 23.20
CA MET A 276 12.45 -0.66 23.52
C MET A 276 12.60 -0.13 24.96
N LYS A 277 12.52 1.19 25.15
CA LYS A 277 12.81 1.86 26.43
C LYS A 277 11.93 1.36 27.57
N ASP A 278 10.62 1.31 27.40
CA ASP A 278 9.65 1.00 28.46
C ASP A 278 8.72 -0.18 28.09
N LYS A 279 9.08 -0.97 27.07
CA LYS A 279 8.29 -2.07 26.58
C LYS A 279 9.15 -3.34 26.45
N VAL A 280 8.48 -4.48 26.53
CA VAL A 280 9.08 -5.79 26.33
C VAL A 280 8.37 -6.46 25.16
N GLN A 281 9.12 -6.94 24.19
CA GLN A 281 8.58 -7.67 23.05
C GLN A 281 8.52 -9.16 23.36
N ILE A 282 7.37 -9.74 23.11
CA ILE A 282 7.08 -11.18 23.27
C ILE A 282 6.86 -11.77 21.90
N ARG A 283 7.36 -13.00 21.70
CA ARG A 283 7.27 -13.77 20.47
C ARG A 283 6.75 -15.17 20.79
N ILE A 284 5.53 -15.47 20.39
CA ILE A 284 4.90 -16.78 20.60
C ILE A 284 4.96 -17.57 19.29
N PRO A 285 5.69 -18.69 19.22
CA PRO A 285 5.76 -19.52 18.04
C PRO A 285 4.46 -20.32 17.86
N LEU A 286 4.03 -20.43 16.62
CA LEU A 286 2.78 -21.09 16.23
C LEU A 286 3.03 -22.09 15.12
N LEU A 287 2.44 -23.27 15.23
CA LEU A 287 2.38 -24.26 14.16
C LEU A 287 1.21 -23.91 13.23
N VAL A 288 1.45 -24.05 11.96
CA VAL A 288 0.50 -23.77 10.88
C VAL A 288 0.22 -25.04 10.11
N SER A 289 -1.05 -25.37 9.90
CA SER A 289 -1.47 -26.50 9.08
C SER A 289 -2.79 -26.24 8.36
N GLY A 290 -3.14 -27.09 7.40
CA GLY A 290 -4.44 -27.06 6.72
C GLY A 290 -4.53 -26.13 5.51
N ILE A 291 -3.50 -25.33 5.19
CA ILE A 291 -3.55 -24.44 4.03
C ILE A 291 -3.52 -25.28 2.75
N ALA A 292 -4.51 -25.08 1.88
CA ALA A 292 -4.59 -25.78 0.61
C ALA A 292 -3.44 -25.38 -0.35
N GLN A 293 -2.99 -26.30 -1.19
CA GLN A 293 -1.98 -26.00 -2.22
C GLN A 293 -2.46 -24.86 -3.13
N ASN A 294 -1.53 -24.00 -3.52
CA ASN A 294 -1.79 -22.83 -4.35
C ASN A 294 -2.73 -21.78 -3.73
N SER A 295 -2.99 -21.84 -2.44
CA SER A 295 -3.70 -20.81 -1.68
C SER A 295 -2.79 -20.16 -0.66
N ALA A 296 -3.24 -19.05 -0.08
CA ALA A 296 -2.55 -18.36 0.99
C ALA A 296 -3.56 -17.83 2.02
N VAL A 297 -3.10 -17.62 3.25
CA VAL A 297 -3.90 -16.98 4.29
C VAL A 297 -3.10 -15.80 4.84
N SER A 298 -3.73 -14.64 4.93
CA SER A 298 -3.14 -13.48 5.60
C SER A 298 -3.65 -13.38 7.02
N ILE A 299 -2.76 -13.19 7.96
CA ILE A 299 -3.11 -12.71 9.29
C ILE A 299 -3.17 -11.19 9.20
N ASP A 300 -4.37 -10.63 9.21
CA ASP A 300 -4.59 -9.20 9.06
C ASP A 300 -4.46 -8.46 10.38
N GLY A 301 -4.78 -9.14 11.46
CA GLY A 301 -4.67 -8.62 12.79
C GLY A 301 -4.66 -9.72 13.83
N THR A 302 -4.09 -9.39 14.99
CA THR A 302 -4.11 -10.23 16.19
C THR A 302 -4.58 -9.41 17.38
N MET A 303 -5.37 -10.00 18.25
CA MET A 303 -5.69 -9.45 19.56
C MET A 303 -5.25 -10.45 20.60
N ILE A 304 -4.55 -9.99 21.61
CA ILE A 304 -3.94 -10.84 22.61
C ILE A 304 -4.41 -10.37 23.99
N ASP A 305 -5.00 -11.28 24.70
CA ASP A 305 -5.44 -11.09 26.06
C ASP A 305 -4.62 -11.98 26.98
N ILE A 306 -4.15 -11.44 28.13
CA ILE A 306 -3.33 -12.14 29.09
C ILE A 306 -4.01 -12.09 30.45
N GLU A 307 -4.26 -13.26 31.01
CA GLU A 307 -4.81 -13.46 32.34
C GLU A 307 -3.76 -14.12 33.24
N ALA A 308 -3.55 -13.56 34.43
CA ALA A 308 -2.68 -14.12 35.46
C ALA A 308 -3.32 -13.94 36.83
N SER A 309 -3.12 -14.91 37.73
CA SER A 309 -3.66 -14.85 39.09
C SER A 309 -3.08 -13.66 39.86
N GLY A 310 -3.95 -12.80 40.38
CA GLY A 310 -3.56 -11.65 41.19
C GLY A 310 -3.04 -10.42 40.42
N VAL A 311 -3.10 -10.44 39.09
CA VAL A 311 -2.70 -9.32 38.25
C VAL A 311 -3.90 -8.87 37.40
N PRO A 312 -4.07 -7.54 37.14
CA PRO A 312 -5.11 -7.06 36.26
C PRO A 312 -5.01 -7.67 34.88
N HIS A 313 -6.17 -7.96 34.28
CA HIS A 313 -6.27 -8.42 32.91
C HIS A 313 -5.60 -7.40 31.96
N TRP A 314 -4.80 -7.91 31.03
CA TRP A 314 -4.13 -7.10 30.02
C TRP A 314 -4.62 -7.48 28.64
N SER A 315 -4.92 -6.48 27.82
CA SER A 315 -5.31 -6.67 26.42
C SER A 315 -4.50 -5.77 25.51
N SER A 316 -4.01 -6.33 24.41
CA SER A 316 -3.33 -5.57 23.37
C SER A 316 -4.27 -4.68 22.56
N GLY A 317 -5.58 -4.98 22.60
CA GLY A 317 -6.48 -4.60 21.52
C GLY A 317 -6.05 -5.23 20.19
N TRP A 318 -6.69 -4.86 19.09
CA TRP A 318 -6.32 -5.36 17.77
C TRP A 318 -4.98 -4.76 17.30
N ILE A 319 -4.02 -5.66 17.07
CA ILE A 319 -2.69 -5.34 16.52
C ILE A 319 -2.66 -5.74 15.05
N ARG A 320 -2.16 -4.87 14.20
CA ARG A 320 -1.96 -5.18 12.78
C ARG A 320 -0.85 -6.21 12.62
N SER A 321 -1.17 -7.28 11.94
CA SER A 321 -0.19 -8.25 11.48
C SER A 321 -0.17 -8.26 9.95
N PHE A 322 1.00 -8.44 9.36
CA PHE A 322 1.18 -8.61 7.93
C PHE A 322 1.83 -9.96 7.63
N SER A 323 1.50 -10.95 8.41
CA SER A 323 2.03 -12.29 8.21
C SER A 323 1.20 -13.02 7.17
N ASN A 324 1.87 -13.52 6.15
CA ASN A 324 1.26 -14.36 5.13
C ASN A 324 1.64 -15.80 5.39
N LEU A 325 0.64 -16.64 5.48
CA LEU A 325 0.80 -18.07 5.71
C LEU A 325 0.66 -18.80 4.37
N LEU A 326 1.63 -19.67 4.09
CA LEU A 326 1.73 -20.42 2.85
C LEU A 326 1.63 -21.93 3.15
N PRO A 327 1.25 -22.77 2.17
CA PRO A 327 1.05 -24.21 2.38
C PRO A 327 2.24 -24.94 2.98
N THR A 328 3.46 -24.47 2.73
CA THR A 328 4.70 -25.09 3.24
C THR A 328 5.34 -24.37 4.41
N GLN A 329 4.70 -23.33 4.90
CA GLN A 329 5.19 -22.63 6.09
C GLN A 329 4.61 -23.32 7.34
N PRO A 330 5.37 -24.24 7.97
CA PRO A 330 4.84 -25.01 9.10
C PRO A 330 4.80 -24.21 10.39
N VAL A 331 5.47 -23.06 10.44
CA VAL A 331 5.61 -22.24 11.65
C VAL A 331 5.41 -20.77 11.31
N THR A 332 4.71 -20.07 12.17
CA THR A 332 4.60 -18.61 12.17
C THR A 332 4.76 -18.09 13.59
N GLU A 333 4.61 -16.81 13.80
CA GLU A 333 4.84 -16.18 15.10
C GLU A 333 3.87 -15.07 15.36
N ALA A 334 3.37 -15.01 16.59
CA ALA A 334 2.62 -13.87 17.09
C ALA A 334 3.56 -12.94 17.85
N TYR A 335 3.68 -11.69 17.38
CA TYR A 335 4.50 -10.65 17.99
C TYR A 335 3.63 -9.62 18.68
N PHE A 336 3.97 -9.27 19.91
CA PHE A 336 3.32 -8.18 20.63
C PHE A 336 4.26 -7.55 21.66
N THR A 337 3.88 -6.38 22.13
CA THR A 337 4.64 -5.65 23.13
C THR A 337 3.79 -5.41 24.36
N VAL A 338 4.36 -5.65 25.52
CA VAL A 338 3.76 -5.34 26.82
C VAL A 338 4.58 -4.27 27.54
N ASP A 339 3.93 -3.52 28.41
CA ASP A 339 4.64 -2.56 29.25
C ASP A 339 5.58 -3.30 30.22
N LYS A 340 6.79 -2.75 30.41
CA LYS A 340 7.80 -3.36 31.26
C LYS A 340 7.28 -3.59 32.68
N ALA A 341 6.48 -2.66 33.23
CA ALA A 341 5.90 -2.80 34.56
C ALA A 341 4.94 -4.01 34.66
N PHE A 342 4.09 -4.23 33.65
CA PHE A 342 3.22 -5.40 33.57
C PHE A 342 4.03 -6.68 33.39
N PHE A 343 5.01 -6.68 32.48
CA PHE A 343 5.88 -7.84 32.26
C PHE A 343 6.58 -8.30 33.54
N GLU A 344 7.15 -7.37 34.33
CA GLU A 344 7.83 -7.71 35.59
C GLU A 344 6.89 -8.40 36.60
N GLN A 345 5.59 -8.09 36.58
CA GLN A 345 4.59 -8.73 37.44
C GLN A 345 4.26 -10.16 37.00
N VAL A 346 4.25 -10.43 35.67
CA VAL A 346 3.76 -11.69 35.12
C VAL A 346 4.85 -12.63 34.58
N LYS A 347 6.11 -12.17 34.46
CA LYS A 347 7.18 -12.90 33.77
C LYS A 347 7.45 -14.32 34.27
N SER A 348 7.26 -14.56 35.58
CA SER A 348 7.52 -15.85 36.24
C SER A 348 6.25 -16.59 36.63
N ILE A 349 5.08 -15.99 36.46
CA ILE A 349 3.79 -16.58 36.80
C ILE A 349 3.26 -17.37 35.58
N SER A 350 2.55 -18.44 35.87
CA SER A 350 1.78 -19.15 34.83
C SER A 350 0.63 -18.26 34.37
N THR A 351 0.63 -17.93 33.08
CA THR A 351 -0.39 -17.08 32.46
C THR A 351 -1.25 -17.88 31.50
N LYS A 352 -2.49 -17.46 31.33
CA LYS A 352 -3.37 -17.89 30.25
C LYS A 352 -3.34 -16.81 29.18
N VAL A 353 -2.93 -17.18 27.99
CA VAL A 353 -2.86 -16.29 26.83
C VAL A 353 -3.93 -16.68 25.84
N HIS A 354 -4.80 -15.75 25.53
CA HIS A 354 -5.85 -15.90 24.54
C HIS A 354 -5.53 -15.03 23.32
N ILE A 355 -5.45 -15.65 22.14
CA ILE A 355 -5.08 -14.97 20.90
C ILE A 355 -6.22 -15.10 19.90
N LEU A 356 -6.75 -13.98 19.46
CA LEU A 356 -7.70 -13.89 18.35
C LEU A 356 -6.96 -13.43 17.09
N PHE A 357 -7.16 -14.17 16.01
CA PHE A 357 -6.61 -13.86 14.70
C PHE A 357 -7.71 -13.43 13.76
N ALA A 358 -7.49 -12.32 13.07
CA ALA A 358 -8.29 -11.89 11.93
C ALA A 358 -7.60 -12.41 10.66
N LEU A 359 -8.24 -13.33 9.95
CA LEU A 359 -7.69 -14.07 8.83
C LEU A 359 -8.40 -13.70 7.53
N SER A 360 -7.66 -13.51 6.46
CA SER A 360 -8.19 -13.42 5.09
C SER A 360 -7.67 -14.59 4.27
N ALA A 361 -8.57 -15.37 3.73
CA ALA A 361 -8.22 -16.48 2.83
C ALA A 361 -8.06 -15.97 1.39
N PHE A 362 -7.07 -16.50 0.67
CA PHE A 362 -6.82 -16.21 -0.73
C PHE A 362 -6.80 -17.51 -1.50
N GLY A 363 -7.79 -17.69 -2.36
CA GLY A 363 -7.91 -18.86 -3.21
C GLY A 363 -7.43 -18.58 -4.64
N PRO A 364 -6.96 -19.62 -5.37
CA PRO A 364 -6.56 -19.49 -6.76
C PRO A 364 -7.78 -19.27 -7.65
N THR A 365 -7.77 -18.20 -8.44
CA THR A 365 -8.74 -17.99 -9.51
C THR A 365 -8.27 -18.58 -10.81
N GLU A 366 -6.97 -18.61 -11.02
CA GLU A 366 -6.36 -19.10 -12.24
C GLU A 366 -4.97 -19.65 -11.94
N LEU A 367 -4.69 -20.84 -12.48
CA LEU A 367 -3.38 -21.49 -12.44
C LEU A 367 -2.74 -21.43 -13.83
N ARG A 368 -1.49 -20.99 -13.89
CA ARG A 368 -0.74 -20.91 -15.14
C ARG A 368 0.63 -21.52 -14.97
N ARG A 369 0.86 -22.61 -15.67
CA ARG A 369 2.18 -23.24 -15.72
C ARG A 369 2.97 -22.64 -16.86
N VAL A 370 4.13 -22.09 -16.56
CA VAL A 370 5.04 -21.47 -17.53
C VAL A 370 6.40 -22.12 -17.41
N VAL A 371 6.94 -22.60 -18.52
CA VAL A 371 8.32 -23.07 -18.57
C VAL A 371 9.22 -21.89 -18.91
N VAL A 372 10.23 -21.68 -18.10
CA VAL A 372 11.22 -20.61 -18.31
C VAL A 372 12.10 -20.95 -19.49
N THR A 373 11.82 -20.38 -20.64
CA THR A 373 12.57 -20.65 -21.89
C THR A 373 13.67 -19.64 -22.17
N ALA A 374 13.56 -18.44 -21.58
CA ALA A 374 14.49 -17.32 -21.75
C ALA A 374 14.56 -16.47 -20.49
N ASP A 375 15.52 -15.57 -20.41
CA ASP A 375 15.64 -14.63 -19.29
C ASP A 375 14.41 -13.73 -19.11
N THR A 376 13.63 -13.51 -20.17
CA THR A 376 12.36 -12.80 -20.11
C THR A 376 11.25 -13.67 -20.66
N PHE A 377 10.18 -13.85 -19.89
CA PHE A 377 9.04 -14.66 -20.25
C PHE A 377 7.72 -14.03 -19.78
N ALA A 378 6.64 -14.34 -20.47
CA ALA A 378 5.32 -13.83 -20.13
C ALA A 378 4.58 -14.82 -19.24
N VAL A 379 3.96 -14.30 -18.18
CA VAL A 379 2.87 -14.98 -17.46
C VAL A 379 1.57 -14.49 -18.10
N PRO A 380 0.91 -15.33 -18.93
CA PRO A 380 -0.20 -14.87 -19.76
C PRO A 380 -1.29 -14.17 -18.92
N GLY A 381 -1.69 -12.95 -19.32
CA GLY A 381 -2.75 -12.20 -18.65
C GLY A 381 -2.37 -11.55 -17.31
N ALA A 382 -1.18 -11.84 -16.75
CA ALA A 382 -0.77 -11.36 -15.44
C ALA A 382 0.46 -10.46 -15.47
N ALA A 383 1.58 -10.94 -15.99
CA ALA A 383 2.85 -10.24 -15.87
C ALA A 383 3.82 -10.58 -17.00
N LEU A 384 4.86 -9.74 -17.13
CA LEU A 384 6.06 -10.06 -17.89
C LEU A 384 7.22 -10.11 -16.89
N CYS A 385 7.85 -11.26 -16.75
CA CYS A 385 8.90 -11.52 -15.77
C CYS A 385 10.27 -11.64 -16.42
N THR A 386 11.30 -11.17 -15.74
CA THR A 386 12.71 -11.24 -16.18
C THR A 386 13.55 -11.79 -15.03
N ILE A 387 14.41 -12.77 -15.32
CA ILE A 387 15.38 -13.33 -14.37
C ILE A 387 16.53 -12.34 -14.24
N TYR A 388 16.95 -12.05 -13.00
CA TYR A 388 18.14 -11.24 -12.77
C TYR A 388 19.41 -12.07 -13.05
N PRO A 389 20.29 -11.66 -13.97
CA PRO A 389 21.49 -12.44 -14.33
C PRO A 389 22.43 -12.70 -13.14
N GLU A 390 22.59 -11.70 -12.26
CA GLU A 390 23.45 -11.76 -11.08
C GLU A 390 22.76 -12.40 -9.87
N HIS A 391 21.43 -12.36 -9.84
CA HIS A 391 20.56 -12.84 -8.77
C HIS A 391 19.47 -13.74 -9.34
N ARG A 392 19.86 -14.91 -9.82
CA ARG A 392 18.92 -15.86 -10.46
C ARG A 392 17.83 -16.40 -9.53
N GLU A 393 17.93 -16.12 -8.23
CA GLU A 393 16.89 -16.37 -7.24
C GLU A 393 15.75 -15.35 -7.29
N LEU A 394 15.95 -14.23 -8.02
CA LEU A 394 14.97 -13.15 -8.14
C LEU A 394 14.38 -13.08 -9.54
N LEU A 395 13.06 -13.03 -9.60
CA LEU A 395 12.31 -12.63 -10.79
C LEU A 395 11.84 -11.18 -10.61
N GLY A 396 12.24 -10.30 -11.51
CA GLY A 396 11.62 -8.99 -11.64
C GLY A 396 10.42 -9.08 -12.56
N CYS A 397 9.22 -8.91 -12.03
CA CYS A 397 7.99 -9.00 -12.79
C CYS A 397 7.35 -7.63 -12.95
N ARG A 398 6.77 -7.37 -14.12
CA ARG A 398 5.99 -6.17 -14.46
C ARG A 398 4.56 -6.59 -14.67
N SER A 399 3.61 -5.91 -14.01
CA SER A 399 2.19 -6.14 -14.25
C SER A 399 1.50 -4.84 -14.67
N PRO A 400 0.46 -4.92 -15.51
CA PRO A 400 -0.33 -3.76 -15.88
C PRO A 400 -1.32 -3.41 -14.78
N LEU A 401 -1.47 -2.11 -14.49
CA LEU A 401 -2.34 -1.58 -13.45
C LEU A 401 -1.95 -2.13 -12.07
N LYS A 402 -2.90 -2.50 -11.24
CA LYS A 402 -2.60 -3.08 -9.92
C LYS A 402 -2.25 -4.55 -10.08
N THR A 403 -1.20 -4.98 -9.40
CA THR A 403 -0.86 -6.40 -9.30
C THR A 403 -1.97 -7.15 -8.59
N LEU A 404 -2.43 -8.18 -9.21
CA LEU A 404 -3.15 -9.26 -8.55
C LEU A 404 -2.19 -9.93 -7.57
N PHE A 405 -2.70 -10.49 -6.48
CA PHE A 405 -1.89 -11.33 -5.62
C PHE A 405 -1.36 -12.49 -6.45
N LEU A 406 -0.06 -12.53 -6.63
CA LEU A 406 0.61 -13.54 -7.42
C LEU A 406 1.44 -14.43 -6.50
N PHE A 407 1.15 -15.70 -6.59
CA PHE A 407 1.89 -16.75 -5.93
C PHE A 407 2.55 -17.61 -6.99
N ALA A 408 3.80 -17.96 -6.83
CA ALA A 408 4.54 -18.80 -7.75
C ALA A 408 5.15 -19.98 -7.01
N SER A 409 5.08 -21.17 -7.61
CA SER A 409 5.68 -22.38 -7.05
C SER A 409 6.44 -23.16 -8.11
N THR A 410 7.50 -23.85 -7.70
CA THR A 410 8.24 -24.82 -8.49
C THR A 410 8.71 -25.98 -7.63
N HIS A 411 8.84 -27.18 -8.19
CA HIS A 411 9.22 -28.38 -7.50
C HIS A 411 10.68 -28.71 -7.71
N SER A 412 11.36 -29.23 -6.68
CA SER A 412 12.79 -29.61 -6.76
C SER A 412 13.08 -30.67 -7.83
N GLU A 413 12.12 -31.57 -8.09
CA GLU A 413 12.27 -32.63 -9.08
C GLU A 413 12.15 -32.14 -10.54
N GLU A 414 11.50 -30.99 -10.72
CA GLU A 414 11.26 -30.40 -12.05
C GLU A 414 12.38 -29.44 -12.48
N THR A 415 13.36 -29.18 -11.60
CA THR A 415 14.42 -28.21 -11.87
C THR A 415 15.75 -28.91 -12.11
N THR A 416 16.37 -28.65 -13.25
CA THR A 416 17.64 -29.26 -13.64
C THR A 416 18.86 -28.61 -13.00
N CYS A 417 18.70 -27.47 -12.34
CA CYS A 417 19.80 -26.73 -11.76
C CYS A 417 19.38 -25.97 -10.47
N LEU A 418 19.15 -26.71 -9.42
CA LEU A 418 19.00 -26.11 -8.10
C LEU A 418 20.39 -25.93 -7.47
N ILE A 419 20.80 -24.68 -7.31
CA ILE A 419 21.99 -24.36 -6.53
C ILE A 419 21.49 -23.73 -5.22
N THR A 420 21.69 -24.44 -4.13
CA THR A 420 21.51 -23.89 -2.79
C THR A 420 22.80 -23.19 -2.37
N GLU A 421 22.70 -22.03 -1.77
CA GLU A 421 23.80 -21.47 -0.99
C GLU A 421 23.85 -22.27 0.33
N GLY A 422 24.76 -23.23 0.42
CA GLY A 422 24.97 -24.12 1.57
C GLY A 422 24.95 -25.60 1.15
N GLU A 423 25.81 -26.41 1.77
CA GLU A 423 26.05 -27.85 1.45
C GLU A 423 24.87 -28.79 1.81
N LYS A 424 23.69 -28.27 2.11
CA LYS A 424 22.54 -29.11 2.49
C LYS A 424 21.81 -29.64 1.27
N ALA A 425 21.75 -30.95 1.15
CA ALA A 425 20.98 -31.64 0.10
C ALA A 425 19.50 -31.27 0.20
N ILE A 426 18.92 -30.82 -0.90
CA ILE A 426 17.47 -30.59 -1.00
C ILE A 426 16.78 -31.94 -1.02
N THR A 427 15.79 -32.10 -0.16
CA THR A 427 14.97 -33.30 -0.15
C THR A 427 14.14 -33.37 -1.45
N PRO A 428 14.07 -34.52 -2.12
CA PRO A 428 13.14 -34.72 -3.24
C PRO A 428 11.72 -34.35 -2.83
N GLY A 429 10.96 -33.70 -3.72
CA GLY A 429 9.60 -33.24 -3.42
C GLY A 429 9.53 -31.89 -2.71
N THR A 430 10.65 -31.23 -2.41
CA THR A 430 10.62 -29.88 -1.86
C THR A 430 10.01 -28.91 -2.86
N VAL A 431 9.05 -28.13 -2.37
CA VAL A 431 8.39 -27.08 -3.17
C VAL A 431 8.94 -25.72 -2.77
N PHE A 432 9.37 -24.96 -3.76
CA PHE A 432 9.85 -23.59 -3.58
C PHE A 432 8.75 -22.62 -3.96
N TYR A 433 8.59 -21.59 -3.15
CA TYR A 433 7.55 -20.60 -3.30
C TYR A 433 8.13 -19.20 -3.39
N ALA A 434 7.45 -18.39 -4.20
CA ALA A 434 7.65 -16.96 -4.24
C ALA A 434 6.28 -16.28 -4.29
N TRP A 435 6.15 -15.13 -3.67
CA TRP A 435 4.89 -14.39 -3.68
C TRP A 435 5.14 -12.90 -3.81
N ASN A 436 4.18 -12.23 -4.41
CA ASN A 436 4.06 -10.79 -4.33
C ASN A 436 2.81 -10.45 -3.55
N TRP A 437 3.01 -9.77 -2.45
CA TRP A 437 1.95 -9.34 -1.56
C TRP A 437 1.94 -7.83 -1.46
N SER A 438 1.42 -7.17 -2.48
CA SER A 438 1.20 -5.73 -2.43
C SER A 438 -0.20 -5.45 -1.90
N ARG A 439 -0.37 -5.49 -0.60
CA ARG A 439 -1.54 -4.93 0.07
C ARG A 439 -1.33 -3.43 0.26
N SER A 440 -1.26 -2.67 -0.83
CA SER A 440 -1.38 -1.23 -0.69
C SER A 440 -2.82 -0.92 -0.26
N SER A 441 -2.99 -0.55 0.99
CA SER A 441 -4.25 -0.03 1.55
C SER A 441 -4.71 1.26 0.88
N PHE A 442 -3.83 1.93 0.16
CA PHE A 442 -4.17 2.95 -0.83
C PHE A 442 -4.30 2.27 -2.18
N PRO A 443 -5.30 2.63 -2.98
CA PRO A 443 -5.35 2.13 -4.33
C PRO A 443 -4.01 2.43 -4.99
N ALA A 444 -3.30 1.39 -5.43
CA ALA A 444 -2.07 1.52 -6.23
C ALA A 444 -2.29 2.35 -7.50
N THR A 445 -3.54 2.72 -7.73
CA THR A 445 -4.09 3.64 -8.72
C THR A 445 -3.58 5.07 -8.60
N LEU A 446 -2.94 5.47 -7.50
CA LEU A 446 -2.29 6.79 -7.39
C LEU A 446 -0.88 6.83 -7.98
N GLY A 447 -0.37 5.71 -8.51
CA GLY A 447 0.82 5.73 -9.32
C GLY A 447 0.56 6.44 -10.65
N ILE A 448 1.43 7.37 -11.06
CA ILE A 448 1.41 7.94 -12.40
C ILE A 448 1.70 6.85 -13.43
N SER A 449 2.61 5.92 -13.09
CA SER A 449 2.91 4.74 -13.88
C SER A 449 1.77 3.73 -13.79
N PRO A 450 1.25 3.24 -14.93
CA PRO A 450 0.27 2.17 -14.97
C PRO A 450 0.93 0.78 -14.89
N VAL A 451 2.24 0.71 -14.75
CA VAL A 451 3.03 -0.51 -14.67
C VAL A 451 3.59 -0.61 -13.27
N GLU A 452 3.27 -1.68 -12.58
CA GLU A 452 3.80 -2.02 -11.26
C GLU A 452 4.96 -3.00 -11.42
N LEU A 453 6.06 -2.72 -10.74
CA LEU A 453 7.23 -3.60 -10.66
C LEU A 453 7.22 -4.30 -9.32
N PHE A 454 7.36 -5.61 -9.33
CA PHE A 454 7.49 -6.41 -8.13
C PHE A 454 8.54 -7.50 -8.32
N HIS A 455 9.04 -8.02 -7.20
CA HIS A 455 10.05 -9.05 -7.19
C HIS A 455 9.51 -10.31 -6.54
N LEU A 456 9.75 -11.44 -7.19
CA LEU A 456 9.46 -12.76 -6.65
C LEU A 456 10.78 -13.43 -6.29
N ARG A 457 10.94 -13.75 -5.02
CA ARG A 457 12.12 -14.48 -4.52
C ARG A 457 11.68 -15.86 -4.10
N PHE A 458 12.24 -16.87 -4.75
CA PHE A 458 11.95 -18.25 -4.43
C PHE A 458 12.72 -18.69 -3.19
N SER A 459 12.01 -19.19 -2.20
CA SER A 459 12.56 -19.74 -0.98
C SER A 459 11.83 -21.03 -0.60
N ALA A 460 12.51 -21.91 0.09
CA ALA A 460 11.91 -23.02 0.80
C ALA A 460 11.98 -22.72 2.29
N TRP A 461 10.86 -22.87 2.99
CA TRP A 461 10.85 -22.77 4.44
C TRP A 461 11.34 -24.08 5.04
N SER A 462 12.37 -24.01 5.87
CA SER A 462 12.77 -25.10 6.75
C SER A 462 12.48 -24.70 8.20
N ARG A 463 12.14 -25.67 9.06
CA ARG A 463 12.02 -25.45 10.52
C ARG A 463 13.28 -24.88 11.19
N VAL A 464 14.39 -24.97 10.49
CA VAL A 464 15.70 -24.50 10.95
C VAL A 464 16.05 -23.28 10.12
N ASN A 465 15.55 -22.13 10.42
CA ASN A 465 15.93 -20.74 10.02
C ASN A 465 16.84 -20.51 8.78
N ASP A 466 17.02 -21.52 7.93
CA ASP A 466 17.86 -21.45 6.76
C ASP A 466 17.01 -21.05 5.55
N ASP A 467 17.07 -19.79 5.16
CA ASP A 467 16.59 -19.27 3.89
C ASP A 467 17.35 -19.96 2.75
N PHE A 468 16.81 -21.06 2.24
CA PHE A 468 17.36 -21.67 1.03
C PHE A 468 17.06 -20.78 -0.16
N ARG A 469 18.08 -20.18 -0.73
CA ARG A 469 17.98 -19.44 -1.97
C ARG A 469 18.00 -20.40 -3.15
N VAL A 470 16.99 -20.31 -4.00
CA VAL A 470 16.86 -21.19 -5.16
C VAL A 470 17.10 -20.40 -6.43
N ARG A 471 18.07 -20.82 -7.22
CA ARG A 471 18.32 -20.24 -8.54
C ARG A 471 17.39 -20.87 -9.58
N ILE A 472 16.79 -20.01 -10.40
CA ILE A 472 15.93 -20.43 -11.50
C ILE A 472 16.76 -20.56 -12.76
N CYS A 473 16.58 -21.67 -13.47
CA CYS A 473 17.29 -21.98 -14.69
C CYS A 473 16.37 -22.07 -15.90
N PRO A 474 16.88 -21.89 -17.11
CA PRO A 474 16.13 -22.23 -18.32
C PRO A 474 15.65 -23.68 -18.25
N GLY A 475 14.41 -23.92 -18.63
CA GLY A 475 13.74 -25.21 -18.52
C GLY A 475 12.95 -25.44 -17.24
N THR A 476 13.12 -24.60 -16.20
CA THR A 476 12.36 -24.71 -14.96
C THR A 476 10.88 -24.41 -15.19
N PRO A 477 9.96 -25.32 -14.88
CA PRO A 477 8.54 -25.04 -14.89
C PRO A 477 8.15 -24.31 -13.61
N ILE A 478 7.44 -23.20 -13.76
CA ILE A 478 6.91 -22.41 -12.64
C ILE A 478 5.39 -22.38 -12.77
N THR A 479 4.69 -22.73 -11.71
CA THR A 479 3.25 -22.59 -11.62
C THR A 479 2.92 -21.27 -10.95
N PHE A 480 2.28 -20.37 -11.70
CA PHE A 480 1.77 -19.09 -11.19
C PHE A 480 0.29 -19.24 -10.83
N SER A 481 -0.06 -18.88 -9.63
CA SER A 481 -1.43 -18.83 -9.13
C SER A 481 -1.83 -17.38 -8.95
N LEU A 482 -2.87 -16.96 -9.67
CA LEU A 482 -3.53 -15.68 -9.46
C LEU A 482 -4.49 -15.87 -8.30
N LEU A 483 -4.26 -15.18 -7.21
CA LEU A 483 -5.07 -15.31 -6.01
C LEU A 483 -6.10 -14.17 -5.92
N GLN A 484 -7.29 -14.54 -5.49
CA GLN A 484 -8.35 -13.59 -5.14
C GLN A 484 -8.65 -13.67 -3.65
N GLU A 485 -8.88 -12.53 -3.05
CA GLU A 485 -9.34 -12.43 -1.67
C GLU A 485 -10.74 -13.07 -1.56
N GLY A 486 -10.86 -14.02 -0.66
CA GLY A 486 -12.08 -14.76 -0.39
C GLY A 486 -12.69 -14.36 0.95
N GLN A 487 -12.92 -15.33 1.82
CA GLN A 487 -13.60 -15.11 3.10
C GLN A 487 -12.68 -14.47 4.14
N HIS A 488 -13.27 -13.59 4.95
CA HIS A 488 -12.68 -13.06 6.18
C HIS A 488 -13.25 -13.83 7.37
N MET A 489 -12.40 -14.27 8.28
CA MET A 489 -12.81 -15.08 9.42
C MET A 489 -11.96 -14.81 10.66
N GLN A 490 -12.46 -15.20 11.81
CA GLN A 490 -11.71 -15.19 13.06
C GLN A 490 -11.27 -16.61 13.42
N SER A 491 -10.06 -16.73 13.90
CA SER A 491 -9.55 -17.95 14.56
C SER A 491 -9.13 -17.60 15.97
N GLU A 492 -9.33 -18.53 16.89
CA GLU A 492 -9.07 -18.35 18.31
C GLU A 492 -8.10 -19.43 18.79
N LEU A 493 -7.12 -19.02 19.58
CA LEU A 493 -6.14 -19.91 20.20
C LEU A 493 -6.01 -19.56 21.69
N THR A 494 -6.17 -20.54 22.55
CA THR A 494 -5.91 -20.39 23.98
C THR A 494 -4.69 -21.22 24.38
N ILE A 495 -3.78 -20.60 25.10
CA ILE A 495 -2.55 -21.23 25.60
C ILE A 495 -2.57 -21.12 27.12
N ASP A 496 -2.67 -22.24 27.80
CA ASP A 496 -2.65 -22.30 29.27
C ASP A 496 -1.23 -22.57 29.78
N GLY A 497 -0.88 -21.96 30.89
CA GLY A 497 0.38 -22.26 31.58
C GLY A 497 1.62 -21.61 30.99
N LEU A 498 1.48 -20.61 30.14
CA LEU A 498 2.60 -19.95 29.48
C LEU A 498 3.40 -19.08 30.48
N ARG A 499 4.73 -19.21 30.45
CA ARG A 499 5.65 -18.27 31.16
C ARG A 499 6.19 -17.26 30.15
N LEU A 500 5.78 -16.00 30.27
CA LEU A 500 6.16 -14.96 29.30
C LEU A 500 7.67 -14.71 29.24
N ALA A 501 8.41 -14.96 30.33
CA ALA A 501 9.87 -14.83 30.34
C ALA A 501 10.56 -15.72 29.31
N ASP A 502 9.99 -16.92 29.03
CA ASP A 502 10.57 -17.90 28.11
C ASP A 502 10.45 -17.45 26.63
N TYR A 503 9.57 -16.50 26.33
CA TYR A 503 9.22 -16.02 25.00
C TYR A 503 9.61 -14.55 24.77
N ARG A 504 10.40 -13.98 25.69
CA ARG A 504 10.93 -12.62 25.56
C ARG A 504 12.01 -12.57 24.50
N LEU A 505 11.95 -11.57 23.59
CA LEU A 505 13.06 -11.25 22.72
C LEU A 505 14.18 -10.56 23.49
N LYS A 506 15.42 -10.95 23.23
CA LYS A 506 16.59 -10.26 23.76
C LYS A 506 16.77 -8.92 23.05
N ASN A 507 16.98 -7.87 23.82
CA ASN A 507 17.29 -6.56 23.25
C ASN A 507 18.76 -6.57 22.80
N SER A 508 19.00 -6.71 21.50
CA SER A 508 20.30 -6.49 20.91
C SER A 508 20.16 -5.72 19.61
N TRP A 509 21.06 -4.80 19.40
CA TRP A 509 21.26 -4.18 18.11
C TRP A 509 22.42 -4.89 17.42
N HIS A 510 22.14 -5.64 16.36
CA HIS A 510 23.16 -5.83 15.33
C HIS A 510 23.13 -4.59 14.46
N ASP A 511 24.12 -3.72 14.63
CA ASP A 511 24.38 -2.68 13.66
C ASP A 511 24.67 -3.35 12.31
N ALA A 512 24.21 -2.73 11.21
CA ALA A 512 24.48 -3.18 9.84
C ALA A 512 25.99 -3.31 9.53
N THR A 513 26.86 -2.90 10.45
CA THR A 513 28.32 -3.02 10.41
C THR A 513 28.86 -4.30 11.08
N GLY A 514 28.00 -5.12 11.70
CA GLY A 514 28.43 -6.35 12.39
C GLY A 514 29.14 -6.13 13.73
N ILE A 515 29.03 -4.94 14.31
CA ILE A 515 29.60 -4.63 15.63
C ILE A 515 28.52 -4.89 16.69
N ASP A 516 28.82 -5.83 17.57
CA ASP A 516 27.95 -6.22 18.69
C ASP A 516 28.02 -5.11 19.77
N ILE A 517 27.00 -4.26 19.86
CA ILE A 517 26.90 -3.27 20.93
C ILE A 517 25.97 -3.85 22.00
N SER A 518 26.53 -4.59 22.93
CA SER A 518 25.84 -4.99 24.15
C SER A 518 25.67 -3.77 25.05
N VAL A 519 24.47 -3.25 25.12
CA VAL A 519 24.09 -2.24 26.14
C VAL A 519 23.74 -2.98 27.42
N HIS A 520 24.61 -2.87 28.43
CA HIS A 520 24.37 -3.33 29.80
C HIS A 520 23.31 -2.48 30.54
#